data_1d132166321b5c821cfc21697b1b6665
#
_entry.id   1d132166321b5c821cfc21697b1b6665
#
_cell.length_a   1.000
_cell.length_b   1.000
_cell.length_c   1.000
_cell.angle_alpha   90.00
_cell.angle_beta   90.00
_cell.angle_gamma   90.00
#
_symmetry.space_group_name_H-M   'P 1'
#
loop_
_entity.id
_entity.type
_entity.pdbx_description
1 polymer ?
#
loop_
_entity_poly.entity_id
_entity_poly.type
_entity_poly.pdbx_seq_one_letter_code
_entity_poly.pdbx_strand_id
1 'polypeptide(L)'
;EDFSHYADYFNGMEDENIVQAIPNAKASEWMEENIPLFECPQHNFEEMYYYRWWSLRKHIKETPVGYGMTEFLIQRSYSDKYNLIACAIGHHIYESRWLRDPKYLDQIIHTWYRGNDGGPMKKMDKFSSWNADAILARYMVDGDKDFMLDMAKDLETEYQRWERTNRLKNGLYWQGDVQDGMEESISGGRKKKYARPTINSYMYGNAKALSLMGILSGNEGMAMKYGMRADTLKSLVENDLWNTRHQFFETVRIDSSANVREAIGYIPWYFNLPDTTKKYEVAWKEIMDEKGFSAPYGLTTAERRHPEFRTRGVGKCEWDGAIWPFASAQTLTAMANFMNNYPQTVLFDSVYFRQMELYVESQYHRGRPYIGEYLDEVTGYWLKGDQERSRYYNHSTFNDLMITGLIGLRPRLDDTIEVNPLIPADKWDWFCLDNVLYHGHNLTILWDK
;
A
#
# COMPACT_ATOMS: atom_id res chain seq x y z
N GLU A 1 1.31 -22.84 17.39
CA GLU A 1 -0.08 -23.28 17.68
C GLU A 1 -0.88 -23.45 16.39
N ASP A 2 -1.94 -24.25 16.45
CA ASP A 2 -2.85 -24.46 15.33
C ASP A 2 -3.74 -23.21 15.14
N PHE A 3 -3.52 -22.47 14.06
CA PHE A 3 -4.33 -21.28 13.74
C PHE A 3 -5.69 -21.59 13.07
N SER A 4 -6.03 -22.86 12.87
CA SER A 4 -7.28 -23.29 12.21
C SER A 4 -8.52 -22.72 12.88
N HIS A 5 -8.48 -22.53 14.19
CA HIS A 5 -9.56 -21.92 14.98
C HIS A 5 -9.90 -20.48 14.50
N TYR A 6 -8.92 -19.72 14.00
CA TYR A 6 -9.18 -18.40 13.40
C TYR A 6 -9.99 -18.55 12.11
N ALA A 7 -9.58 -19.46 11.22
CA ALA A 7 -10.31 -19.69 9.97
C ALA A 7 -11.75 -20.15 10.23
N ASP A 8 -11.95 -21.05 11.20
CA ASP A 8 -13.28 -21.53 11.62
C ASP A 8 -14.14 -20.39 12.18
N TYR A 9 -13.55 -19.54 13.02
CA TYR A 9 -14.21 -18.36 13.56
C TYR A 9 -14.66 -17.40 12.45
N PHE A 10 -13.76 -17.05 11.50
CA PHE A 10 -14.10 -16.13 10.42
C PHE A 10 -15.12 -16.74 9.45
N ASN A 11 -15.03 -18.03 9.15
CA ASN A 11 -16.03 -18.75 8.36
C ASN A 11 -17.42 -18.66 9.01
N GLY A 12 -17.49 -18.79 10.34
CA GLY A 12 -18.73 -18.69 11.11
C GLY A 12 -19.34 -17.27 11.18
N MET A 13 -18.63 -16.24 10.70
CA MET A 13 -19.15 -14.86 10.73
C MET A 13 -20.09 -14.54 9.57
N GLU A 14 -20.18 -15.39 8.56
CA GLU A 14 -20.94 -15.11 7.33
C GLU A 14 -21.54 -16.36 6.68
N ASP A 15 -22.50 -16.15 5.79
CA ASP A 15 -23.15 -17.22 4.99
C ASP A 15 -22.44 -17.45 3.64
N GLU A 16 -21.30 -16.86 3.39
CA GLU A 16 -20.51 -16.96 2.14
C GLU A 16 -21.35 -16.83 0.84
N ASN A 17 -22.10 -15.74 0.73
CA ASN A 17 -22.96 -15.50 -0.45
C ASN A 17 -22.18 -15.30 -1.75
N ILE A 18 -20.90 -14.98 -1.69
CA ILE A 18 -20.03 -14.79 -2.86
C ILE A 18 -18.79 -15.67 -2.69
N VAL A 19 -18.65 -16.63 -3.58
CA VAL A 19 -17.50 -17.53 -3.66
C VAL A 19 -16.72 -17.21 -4.92
N GLN A 20 -15.40 -16.99 -4.78
CA GLN A 20 -14.48 -16.84 -5.91
C GLN A 20 -13.60 -18.11 -6.04
N ALA A 21 -12.28 -18.01 -6.22
CA ALA A 21 -11.44 -19.17 -6.45
C ALA A 21 -11.34 -20.12 -5.24
N ILE A 22 -11.32 -19.58 -4.02
CA ILE A 22 -11.06 -20.35 -2.80
C ILE A 22 -12.22 -20.16 -1.81
N PRO A 23 -13.10 -21.16 -1.62
CA PRO A 23 -14.22 -21.06 -0.69
C PRO A 23 -13.80 -21.12 0.78
N ASN A 24 -14.67 -20.67 1.69
CA ASN A 24 -14.45 -20.72 3.14
C ASN A 24 -14.11 -22.13 3.63
N ALA A 25 -14.74 -23.17 3.06
CA ALA A 25 -14.44 -24.57 3.40
C ALA A 25 -12.98 -24.98 3.13
N LYS A 26 -12.25 -24.21 2.31
CA LYS A 26 -10.84 -24.43 2.00
C LYS A 26 -9.92 -23.37 2.63
N ALA A 27 -10.46 -22.47 3.44
CA ALA A 27 -9.69 -21.34 3.96
C ALA A 27 -8.51 -21.78 4.83
N SER A 28 -8.74 -22.70 5.77
CA SER A 28 -7.70 -23.19 6.68
C SER A 28 -6.57 -23.90 5.92
N GLU A 29 -6.91 -24.84 5.04
CA GLU A 29 -5.95 -25.57 4.20
C GLU A 29 -5.14 -24.61 3.31
N TRP A 30 -5.82 -23.66 2.67
CA TRP A 30 -5.16 -22.68 1.81
C TRP A 30 -4.20 -21.76 2.59
N MET A 31 -4.61 -21.32 3.77
CA MET A 31 -3.76 -20.48 4.63
C MET A 31 -2.53 -21.25 5.10
N GLU A 32 -2.71 -22.50 5.56
CA GLU A 32 -1.59 -23.36 5.98
C GLU A 32 -0.53 -23.53 4.88
N GLU A 33 -0.98 -23.69 3.65
CA GLU A 33 -0.09 -23.88 2.50
C GLU A 33 0.59 -22.59 2.01
N ASN A 34 -0.06 -21.43 2.18
CA ASN A 34 0.27 -20.24 1.39
C ASN A 34 0.76 -19.04 2.20
N ILE A 35 0.56 -18.96 3.51
CA ILE A 35 0.91 -17.77 4.27
C ILE A 35 2.06 -18.02 5.27
N PRO A 36 2.84 -16.98 5.62
CA PRO A 36 3.66 -17.01 6.81
C PRO A 36 2.79 -17.09 8.06
N LEU A 37 3.24 -17.82 9.08
CA LEU A 37 2.55 -17.97 10.35
C LEU A 37 3.07 -16.95 11.37
N PHE A 38 2.20 -16.44 12.21
CA PHE A 38 2.55 -15.39 13.17
C PHE A 38 1.92 -15.63 14.53
N GLU A 39 2.73 -15.45 15.57
CA GLU A 39 2.32 -15.51 16.96
C GLU A 39 2.96 -14.38 17.78
N CYS A 40 2.19 -13.80 18.71
CA CYS A 40 2.67 -12.79 19.63
C CYS A 40 1.81 -12.77 20.93
N PRO A 41 2.24 -12.09 22.02
CA PRO A 41 1.45 -12.07 23.25
C PRO A 41 0.18 -11.22 23.19
N GLN A 42 -0.05 -10.47 22.11
CA GLN A 42 -1.18 -9.57 21.97
C GLN A 42 -2.19 -10.12 20.95
N HIS A 43 -3.20 -10.84 21.46
CA HIS A 43 -4.17 -11.61 20.69
C HIS A 43 -4.81 -10.85 19.51
N ASN A 44 -5.17 -9.58 19.67
CA ASN A 44 -5.82 -8.84 18.59
C ASN A 44 -4.92 -8.61 17.36
N PHE A 45 -3.59 -8.60 17.54
CA PHE A 45 -2.65 -8.57 16.41
C PHE A 45 -2.65 -9.88 15.63
N GLU A 46 -2.66 -11.02 16.32
CA GLU A 46 -2.76 -12.34 15.67
C GLU A 46 -4.10 -12.49 14.96
N GLU A 47 -5.22 -12.21 15.67
CA GLU A 47 -6.55 -12.29 15.10
C GLU A 47 -6.65 -11.46 13.81
N MET A 48 -6.14 -10.22 13.83
CA MET A 48 -6.18 -9.36 12.66
C MET A 48 -5.25 -9.83 11.55
N TYR A 49 -4.06 -10.35 11.88
CA TYR A 49 -3.13 -10.94 10.93
C TYR A 49 -3.78 -12.06 10.12
N TYR A 50 -4.38 -13.03 10.80
CA TYR A 50 -5.07 -14.15 10.14
C TYR A 50 -6.35 -13.71 9.43
N TYR A 51 -7.09 -12.76 9.99
CA TYR A 51 -8.28 -12.19 9.33
C TYR A 51 -7.94 -11.52 8.00
N ARG A 52 -6.84 -10.79 7.93
CA ARG A 52 -6.43 -10.11 6.69
C ARG A 52 -5.99 -11.12 5.62
N TRP A 53 -5.35 -12.23 5.96
CA TRP A 53 -5.09 -13.33 5.02
C TRP A 53 -6.37 -14.04 4.60
N TRP A 54 -7.23 -14.34 5.56
CA TRP A 54 -8.52 -14.97 5.28
C TRP A 54 -9.38 -14.11 4.35
N SER A 55 -9.44 -12.80 4.53
CA SER A 55 -10.20 -11.89 3.67
C SER A 55 -9.54 -11.69 2.29
N LEU A 56 -8.20 -11.58 2.22
CA LEU A 56 -7.48 -11.46 0.95
C LEU A 56 -7.75 -12.64 0.02
N ARG A 57 -7.74 -13.86 0.55
CA ARG A 57 -8.05 -15.08 -0.20
C ARG A 57 -9.40 -15.00 -0.95
N LYS A 58 -10.39 -14.35 -0.36
CA LYS A 58 -11.73 -14.20 -0.97
C LYS A 58 -11.70 -13.39 -2.26
N HIS A 59 -10.69 -12.55 -2.42
CA HIS A 59 -10.52 -11.69 -3.59
C HIS A 59 -9.74 -12.31 -4.73
N ILE A 60 -9.13 -13.47 -4.54
CA ILE A 60 -8.51 -14.25 -5.61
C ILE A 60 -9.62 -14.82 -6.48
N LYS A 61 -9.70 -14.37 -7.72
CA LYS A 61 -10.76 -14.72 -8.65
C LYS A 61 -10.19 -15.47 -9.86
N GLU A 62 -10.73 -16.64 -10.12
CA GLU A 62 -10.42 -17.37 -11.35
C GLU A 62 -11.12 -16.71 -12.54
N THR A 63 -10.38 -16.49 -13.61
CA THR A 63 -10.88 -15.90 -14.85
C THR A 63 -10.42 -16.75 -16.04
N PRO A 64 -11.02 -16.60 -17.24
CA PRO A 64 -10.58 -17.33 -18.43
C PRO A 64 -9.12 -17.07 -18.86
N VAL A 65 -8.47 -16.04 -18.29
CA VAL A 65 -7.10 -15.63 -18.64
C VAL A 65 -6.11 -15.77 -17.48
N GLY A 66 -6.52 -16.39 -16.39
CA GLY A 66 -5.72 -16.58 -15.19
C GLY A 66 -6.37 -15.98 -13.94
N TYR A 67 -5.69 -16.03 -12.82
CA TYR A 67 -6.19 -15.38 -11.61
C TYR A 67 -6.17 -13.86 -11.75
N GLY A 68 -7.21 -13.22 -11.20
CA GLY A 68 -7.27 -11.80 -10.91
C GLY A 68 -7.43 -11.57 -9.42
N MET A 69 -7.22 -10.34 -8.95
CA MET A 69 -7.52 -9.94 -7.58
C MET A 69 -8.48 -8.77 -7.60
N THR A 70 -9.63 -8.93 -6.94
CA THR A 70 -10.66 -7.90 -6.87
C THR A 70 -10.44 -6.97 -5.68
N GLU A 71 -10.91 -5.74 -5.79
CA GLU A 71 -10.97 -4.78 -4.69
C GLU A 71 -12.27 -4.92 -3.90
N PHE A 72 -13.38 -5.11 -4.62
CA PHE A 72 -14.70 -5.45 -4.07
C PHE A 72 -15.09 -6.88 -4.45
N LEU A 73 -15.79 -7.58 -3.56
CA LEU A 73 -16.42 -8.85 -3.94
C LEU A 73 -17.62 -8.61 -4.88
N ILE A 74 -18.41 -7.58 -4.61
CA ILE A 74 -19.56 -7.21 -5.42
C ILE A 74 -19.13 -6.44 -6.68
N GLN A 75 -19.66 -6.84 -7.83
CA GLN A 75 -19.38 -6.22 -9.13
C GLN A 75 -19.62 -4.69 -9.10
N ARG A 76 -18.64 -3.92 -9.59
CA ARG A 76 -18.71 -2.47 -9.71
C ARG A 76 -18.82 -2.04 -11.18
N SER A 77 -19.67 -1.06 -11.46
CA SER A 77 -19.87 -0.55 -12.83
C SER A 77 -18.63 0.15 -13.40
N TYR A 78 -17.76 0.66 -12.55
CA TYR A 78 -16.54 1.35 -12.94
C TYR A 78 -15.30 0.44 -12.98
N SER A 79 -15.43 -0.84 -12.56
CA SER A 79 -14.36 -1.82 -12.67
C SER A 79 -14.08 -2.22 -14.12
N ASP A 80 -12.94 -2.84 -14.36
CA ASP A 80 -12.64 -3.48 -15.62
C ASP A 80 -13.33 -4.85 -15.71
N LYS A 81 -13.12 -5.52 -16.82
CA LYS A 81 -13.49 -6.92 -17.01
C LYS A 81 -13.08 -7.75 -15.79
N TYR A 82 -13.90 -8.68 -15.41
CA TYR A 82 -13.70 -9.54 -14.22
C TYR A 82 -13.75 -8.82 -12.86
N ASN A 83 -14.30 -7.62 -12.78
CA ASN A 83 -14.39 -6.80 -11.57
C ASN A 83 -13.03 -6.30 -11.06
N LEU A 84 -12.07 -6.07 -11.95
CA LEU A 84 -10.75 -5.60 -11.56
C LEU A 84 -10.70 -4.06 -11.53
N ILE A 85 -10.02 -3.51 -10.52
CA ILE A 85 -9.85 -2.06 -10.31
C ILE A 85 -8.36 -1.76 -10.07
N ALA A 86 -7.80 -0.89 -10.91
CA ALA A 86 -6.35 -0.71 -10.97
C ALA A 86 -5.74 0.08 -9.81
N CYS A 87 -6.51 0.87 -9.06
CA CYS A 87 -5.93 1.74 -8.01
C CYS A 87 -5.24 0.96 -6.88
N ALA A 88 -5.66 -0.28 -6.62
CA ALA A 88 -5.12 -1.10 -5.55
C ALA A 88 -4.01 -2.08 -5.97
N ILE A 89 -3.60 -2.12 -7.26
CA ILE A 89 -2.62 -3.10 -7.76
C ILE A 89 -1.34 -3.10 -6.92
N GLY A 90 -0.80 -1.93 -6.61
CA GLY A 90 0.41 -1.81 -5.80
C GLY A 90 0.24 -2.45 -4.42
N HIS A 91 -0.87 -2.20 -3.73
CA HIS A 91 -1.19 -2.84 -2.45
C HIS A 91 -1.37 -4.35 -2.59
N HIS A 92 -2.06 -4.80 -3.65
CA HIS A 92 -2.27 -6.23 -3.90
C HIS A 92 -0.95 -6.98 -4.06
N ILE A 93 0.01 -6.41 -4.81
CA ILE A 93 1.32 -7.03 -5.02
C ILE A 93 2.13 -7.03 -3.73
N TYR A 94 2.19 -5.91 -3.00
CA TYR A 94 2.92 -5.83 -1.73
C TYR A 94 2.38 -6.79 -0.67
N GLU A 95 1.07 -6.91 -0.54
CA GLU A 95 0.47 -7.85 0.41
C GLU A 95 0.70 -9.31 -0.03
N SER A 96 0.50 -9.61 -1.33
CA SER A 96 0.58 -10.98 -1.86
C SER A 96 1.99 -11.49 -2.12
N ARG A 97 3.04 -10.63 -2.06
CA ARG A 97 4.43 -11.07 -2.28
C ARG A 97 4.92 -12.09 -1.25
N TRP A 98 4.20 -12.24 -0.15
CA TRP A 98 4.47 -13.21 0.92
C TRP A 98 3.76 -14.55 0.74
N LEU A 99 2.90 -14.70 -0.28
CA LEU A 99 2.26 -15.96 -0.62
C LEU A 99 3.33 -16.95 -1.11
N ARG A 100 3.29 -18.17 -0.60
CA ARG A 100 4.28 -19.21 -0.89
C ARG A 100 4.13 -19.80 -2.30
N ASP A 101 2.89 -19.93 -2.81
CA ASP A 101 2.64 -20.38 -4.16
C ASP A 101 2.65 -19.17 -5.13
N PRO A 102 3.71 -19.03 -5.94
CA PRO A 102 3.88 -17.88 -6.82
C PRO A 102 2.79 -17.79 -7.90
N LYS A 103 2.11 -18.91 -8.20
CA LYS A 103 1.10 -18.95 -9.29
C LYS A 103 0.02 -17.90 -9.14
N TYR A 104 -0.40 -17.57 -7.89
CA TYR A 104 -1.44 -16.58 -7.67
C TYR A 104 -0.99 -15.22 -8.13
N LEU A 105 0.15 -14.75 -7.63
CA LEU A 105 0.65 -13.41 -7.94
C LEU A 105 1.16 -13.31 -9.39
N ASP A 106 1.78 -14.38 -9.93
CA ASP A 106 2.17 -14.44 -11.33
C ASP A 106 0.99 -14.19 -12.25
N GLN A 107 -0.09 -14.94 -12.03
CA GLN A 107 -1.28 -14.84 -12.88
C GLN A 107 -2.04 -13.52 -12.65
N ILE A 108 -2.10 -13.00 -11.42
CA ILE A 108 -2.71 -11.70 -11.13
C ILE A 108 -1.99 -10.60 -11.93
N ILE A 109 -0.66 -10.58 -11.91
CA ILE A 109 0.13 -9.62 -12.68
C ILE A 109 -0.06 -9.83 -14.18
N HIS A 110 0.05 -11.06 -14.68
CA HIS A 110 -0.16 -11.35 -16.08
C HIS A 110 -1.57 -11.00 -16.56
N THR A 111 -2.60 -11.24 -15.76
CA THR A 111 -3.97 -10.84 -16.09
C THR A 111 -4.07 -9.34 -16.33
N TRP A 112 -3.45 -8.52 -15.48
CA TRP A 112 -3.44 -7.07 -15.67
C TRP A 112 -2.74 -6.64 -16.97
N TYR A 113 -1.57 -7.19 -17.26
CA TYR A 113 -0.73 -6.74 -18.37
C TYR A 113 -1.00 -7.44 -19.70
N ARG A 114 -1.57 -8.65 -19.68
CA ARG A 114 -1.71 -9.52 -20.87
C ARG A 114 -3.07 -10.18 -20.98
N GLY A 115 -4.00 -9.91 -20.09
CA GLY A 115 -5.33 -10.56 -20.02
C GLY A 115 -6.36 -10.05 -21.04
N ASN A 116 -6.05 -9.03 -21.83
CA ASN A 116 -6.91 -8.51 -22.88
C ASN A 116 -6.30 -8.78 -24.26
N ASP A 117 -6.54 -9.98 -24.78
CA ASP A 117 -6.00 -10.43 -26.07
C ASP A 117 -4.46 -10.28 -26.19
N GLY A 118 -3.76 -10.64 -25.12
CA GLY A 118 -2.29 -10.52 -25.02
C GLY A 118 -1.77 -9.12 -24.67
N GLY A 119 -2.64 -8.15 -24.45
CA GLY A 119 -2.31 -6.80 -24.02
C GLY A 119 -2.91 -6.44 -22.66
N PRO A 120 -2.67 -5.21 -22.17
CA PRO A 120 -3.13 -4.77 -20.87
C PRO A 120 -4.66 -4.67 -20.80
N MET A 121 -5.20 -4.88 -19.62
CA MET A 121 -6.62 -4.66 -19.33
C MET A 121 -7.03 -3.24 -19.66
N LYS A 122 -8.24 -3.05 -20.23
CA LYS A 122 -8.69 -1.76 -20.80
C LYS A 122 -8.70 -0.59 -19.83
N LYS A 123 -8.92 -0.85 -18.55
CA LYS A 123 -8.97 0.18 -17.50
C LYS A 123 -7.75 0.17 -16.57
N MET A 124 -6.67 -0.50 -16.97
CA MET A 124 -5.43 -0.54 -16.20
C MET A 124 -4.85 0.84 -15.95
N ASP A 125 -4.99 1.74 -16.90
CA ASP A 125 -4.50 3.11 -16.86
C ASP A 125 -5.52 4.14 -16.33
N LYS A 126 -6.61 3.67 -15.76
CA LYS A 126 -7.63 4.56 -15.19
C LYS A 126 -7.16 5.25 -13.91
N PHE A 127 -6.32 4.58 -13.14
CA PHE A 127 -5.78 5.07 -11.88
C PHE A 127 -4.25 5.10 -11.92
N SER A 128 -3.66 6.10 -11.28
CA SER A 128 -2.21 6.13 -11.04
C SER A 128 -1.81 4.99 -10.09
N SER A 129 -0.64 4.41 -10.31
CA SER A 129 -0.16 3.25 -9.57
C SER A 129 1.37 3.17 -9.56
N TRP A 130 1.92 2.32 -8.67
CA TRP A 130 3.36 2.08 -8.51
C TRP A 130 3.74 0.65 -8.88
N ASN A 131 3.25 0.18 -10.03
CA ASN A 131 3.32 -1.22 -10.41
C ASN A 131 4.74 -1.73 -10.64
N ALA A 132 5.61 -0.94 -11.29
CA ALA A 132 6.99 -1.36 -11.50
C ALA A 132 7.76 -1.46 -10.17
N ASP A 133 7.55 -0.53 -9.26
CA ASP A 133 8.08 -0.59 -7.90
C ASP A 133 7.58 -1.83 -7.15
N ALA A 134 6.28 -2.12 -7.23
CA ALA A 134 5.67 -3.26 -6.56
C ALA A 134 6.20 -4.61 -7.09
N ILE A 135 6.42 -4.73 -8.40
CA ILE A 135 7.00 -5.94 -9.00
C ILE A 135 8.48 -6.10 -8.61
N LEU A 136 9.23 -5.00 -8.53
CA LEU A 136 10.57 -5.02 -7.95
C LEU A 136 10.53 -5.44 -6.47
N ALA A 137 9.61 -4.89 -5.70
CA ALA A 137 9.43 -5.24 -4.28
C ALA A 137 9.07 -6.71 -4.07
N ARG A 138 8.34 -7.32 -5.00
CA ARG A 138 8.11 -8.76 -5.04
C ARG A 138 9.42 -9.52 -5.26
N TYR A 139 10.19 -9.14 -6.29
CA TYR A 139 11.50 -9.75 -6.56
C TYR A 139 12.44 -9.72 -5.35
N MET A 140 12.40 -8.64 -4.55
CA MET A 140 13.18 -8.53 -3.32
C MET A 140 12.75 -9.54 -2.24
N VAL A 141 11.62 -10.20 -2.38
CA VAL A 141 11.14 -11.26 -1.48
C VAL A 141 11.38 -12.64 -2.07
N ASP A 142 10.92 -12.89 -3.30
CA ASP A 142 10.94 -14.23 -3.90
C ASP A 142 12.25 -14.56 -4.66
N GLY A 143 13.01 -13.55 -5.07
CA GLY A 143 14.23 -13.71 -5.86
C GLY A 143 13.97 -14.12 -7.32
N ASP A 144 12.71 -14.13 -7.79
CA ASP A 144 12.38 -14.52 -9.16
C ASP A 144 12.72 -13.41 -10.17
N LYS A 145 14.01 -13.40 -10.53
CA LYS A 145 14.55 -12.45 -11.51
C LYS A 145 13.95 -12.64 -12.89
N ASP A 146 13.66 -13.86 -13.29
CA ASP A 146 13.19 -14.17 -14.64
C ASP A 146 11.78 -13.61 -14.83
N PHE A 147 10.88 -13.81 -13.88
CA PHE A 147 9.55 -13.21 -13.89
C PHE A 147 9.63 -11.68 -13.94
N MET A 148 10.42 -11.06 -13.06
CA MET A 148 10.54 -9.59 -13.03
C MET A 148 11.04 -9.04 -14.38
N LEU A 149 12.05 -9.67 -14.99
CA LEU A 149 12.60 -9.20 -16.27
C LEU A 149 11.67 -9.49 -17.46
N ASP A 150 10.85 -10.55 -17.40
CA ASP A 150 9.79 -10.79 -18.38
C ASP A 150 8.76 -9.64 -18.41
N MET A 151 8.49 -9.03 -17.25
CA MET A 151 7.56 -7.90 -17.15
C MET A 151 8.16 -6.55 -17.55
N ALA A 152 9.47 -6.44 -17.67
CA ALA A 152 10.14 -5.13 -17.85
C ALA A 152 9.63 -4.33 -19.07
N LYS A 153 9.35 -4.99 -20.19
CA LYS A 153 8.81 -4.33 -21.39
C LYS A 153 7.38 -3.80 -21.20
N ASP A 154 6.55 -4.54 -20.52
CA ASP A 154 5.17 -4.13 -20.22
C ASP A 154 5.18 -2.92 -19.30
N LEU A 155 6.01 -2.95 -18.25
CA LEU A 155 6.19 -1.86 -17.29
C LEU A 155 6.78 -0.61 -17.94
N GLU A 156 7.75 -0.75 -18.85
CA GLU A 156 8.29 0.37 -19.61
C GLU A 156 7.21 1.01 -20.50
N THR A 157 6.38 0.18 -21.14
CA THR A 157 5.28 0.67 -21.98
C THR A 157 4.26 1.44 -21.16
N GLU A 158 3.91 0.96 -19.97
CA GLU A 158 3.04 1.67 -19.01
C GLU A 158 3.65 3.00 -18.59
N TYR A 159 4.93 3.02 -18.20
CA TYR A 159 5.62 4.24 -17.82
C TYR A 159 5.59 5.29 -18.92
N GLN A 160 5.94 4.92 -20.15
CA GLN A 160 5.93 5.80 -21.32
C GLN A 160 4.54 6.34 -21.64
N ARG A 161 3.49 5.57 -21.38
CA ARG A 161 2.11 6.06 -21.52
C ARG A 161 1.82 7.19 -20.55
N TRP A 162 2.17 7.03 -19.25
CA TRP A 162 2.03 8.09 -18.26
C TRP A 162 2.85 9.35 -18.64
N GLU A 163 4.05 9.21 -19.20
CA GLU A 163 4.83 10.32 -19.73
C GLU A 163 4.08 11.08 -20.83
N ARG A 164 3.48 10.35 -21.77
CA ARG A 164 2.75 10.99 -22.89
C ARG A 164 1.46 11.69 -22.45
N THR A 165 0.77 11.17 -21.46
CA THR A 165 -0.58 11.62 -21.10
C THR A 165 -0.60 12.59 -19.92
N ASN A 166 0.27 12.44 -18.95
CA ASN A 166 0.19 13.14 -17.67
C ASN A 166 1.38 14.04 -17.34
N ARG A 167 2.41 14.09 -18.19
CA ARG A 167 3.58 14.93 -17.94
C ARG A 167 3.27 16.40 -18.21
N LEU A 168 3.62 17.26 -17.26
CA LEU A 168 3.55 18.72 -17.37
C LEU A 168 4.81 19.27 -18.07
N LYS A 169 4.74 20.54 -18.52
CA LYS A 169 5.88 21.21 -19.18
C LYS A 169 7.11 21.35 -18.28
N ASN A 170 6.91 21.49 -16.96
CA ASN A 170 8.00 21.56 -15.99
C ASN A 170 8.62 20.19 -15.64
N GLY A 171 8.06 19.10 -16.15
CA GLY A 171 8.55 17.74 -15.93
C GLY A 171 7.86 16.95 -14.81
N LEU A 172 7.07 17.60 -13.97
CA LEU A 172 6.18 16.93 -13.03
C LEU A 172 5.03 16.23 -13.76
N TYR A 173 4.29 15.38 -13.04
CA TYR A 173 3.09 14.73 -13.53
C TYR A 173 1.86 15.29 -12.83
N TRP A 174 0.77 15.42 -13.59
CA TRP A 174 -0.53 15.82 -13.05
C TRP A 174 -1.43 14.60 -12.82
N GLN A 175 -2.33 14.72 -11.85
CA GLN A 175 -3.43 13.76 -11.66
C GLN A 175 -4.65 14.47 -11.06
N GLY A 176 -5.85 13.95 -11.38
CA GLY A 176 -7.07 14.28 -10.64
C GLY A 176 -7.19 13.38 -9.40
N ASP A 177 -7.83 13.87 -8.36
CA ASP A 177 -8.07 13.10 -7.14
C ASP A 177 -8.87 11.81 -7.40
N VAL A 178 -9.84 11.85 -8.32
CA VAL A 178 -10.63 10.66 -8.72
C VAL A 178 -9.75 9.57 -9.32
N GLN A 179 -8.76 9.94 -10.15
CA GLN A 179 -7.85 8.99 -10.78
C GLN A 179 -6.68 8.57 -9.87
N ASP A 180 -6.55 9.18 -8.70
CA ASP A 180 -5.75 8.66 -7.59
C ASP A 180 -6.57 7.67 -6.72
N GLY A 181 -7.87 7.54 -6.95
CA GLY A 181 -8.79 6.82 -6.05
C GLY A 181 -9.04 7.55 -4.74
N MET A 182 -8.89 8.90 -4.72
CA MET A 182 -8.89 9.75 -3.52
C MET A 182 -9.89 10.91 -3.66
N GLU A 183 -11.10 10.59 -4.01
CA GLU A 183 -12.18 11.53 -4.31
C GLU A 183 -12.51 12.44 -3.12
N GLU A 184 -12.80 13.70 -3.40
CA GLU A 184 -13.17 14.74 -2.42
C GLU A 184 -11.99 15.16 -1.51
N SER A 185 -10.74 14.83 -1.85
CA SER A 185 -9.58 15.35 -1.12
C SER A 185 -9.56 16.89 -1.14
N ILE A 186 -9.04 17.51 -0.08
CA ILE A 186 -9.06 18.98 0.06
C ILE A 186 -8.23 19.64 -1.04
N SER A 187 -7.06 19.07 -1.34
CA SER A 187 -6.18 19.58 -2.40
C SER A 187 -6.65 19.24 -3.81
N GLY A 188 -7.58 18.30 -3.94
CA GLY A 188 -8.04 17.77 -5.22
C GLY A 188 -9.04 18.67 -5.94
N GLY A 189 -9.62 18.16 -6.99
CA GLY A 189 -10.61 18.86 -7.80
C GLY A 189 -11.05 18.03 -8.99
N ARG A 190 -11.48 16.82 -8.76
CA ARG A 190 -12.04 15.84 -9.72
C ARG A 190 -11.37 15.81 -11.10
N LYS A 191 -11.60 16.83 -11.92
CA LYS A 191 -11.07 16.96 -13.29
C LYS A 191 -9.89 17.93 -13.40
N LYS A 192 -9.38 18.44 -12.28
CA LYS A 192 -8.27 19.40 -12.29
C LYS A 192 -6.93 18.67 -12.41
N LYS A 193 -6.08 19.21 -13.25
CA LYS A 193 -4.74 18.68 -13.55
C LYS A 193 -3.72 19.29 -12.58
N TYR A 194 -3.62 18.76 -11.39
CA TYR A 194 -2.71 19.24 -10.35
C TYR A 194 -1.49 18.34 -10.22
N ALA A 195 -0.33 18.92 -9.91
CA ALA A 195 0.86 18.15 -9.56
C ALA A 195 0.71 17.65 -8.12
N ARG A 196 0.45 16.36 -7.98
CA ARG A 196 0.17 15.72 -6.70
C ARG A 196 1.36 14.89 -6.22
N PRO A 197 1.62 14.83 -4.90
CA PRO A 197 2.65 13.95 -4.33
C PRO A 197 2.48 12.48 -4.73
N THR A 198 1.24 11.99 -4.88
CA THR A 198 0.89 10.63 -5.34
C THR A 198 1.59 10.26 -6.64
N ILE A 199 1.10 10.75 -7.77
CA ILE A 199 1.60 10.35 -9.09
C ILE A 199 3.09 10.66 -9.28
N ASN A 200 3.59 11.75 -8.70
CA ASN A 200 5.01 12.10 -8.84
C ASN A 200 5.92 11.14 -8.06
N SER A 201 5.50 10.69 -6.88
CA SER A 201 6.21 9.66 -6.12
C SER A 201 6.09 8.29 -6.80
N TYR A 202 4.91 7.92 -7.32
CA TYR A 202 4.73 6.67 -8.05
C TYR A 202 5.64 6.62 -9.29
N MET A 203 5.69 7.68 -10.07
CA MET A 203 6.56 7.77 -11.25
C MET A 203 8.04 7.73 -10.88
N TYR A 204 8.43 8.31 -9.74
CA TYR A 204 9.78 8.16 -9.21
C TYR A 204 10.10 6.71 -8.86
N GLY A 205 9.26 6.05 -8.07
CA GLY A 205 9.44 4.65 -7.68
C GLY A 205 9.49 3.72 -8.89
N ASN A 206 8.59 3.91 -9.84
CA ASN A 206 8.56 3.16 -11.10
C ASN A 206 9.84 3.39 -11.94
N ALA A 207 10.34 4.62 -12.01
CA ALA A 207 11.59 4.90 -12.72
C ALA A 207 12.80 4.23 -12.04
N LYS A 208 12.88 4.27 -10.71
CA LYS A 208 13.92 3.56 -9.95
C LYS A 208 13.88 2.06 -10.22
N ALA A 209 12.69 1.46 -10.21
CA ALA A 209 12.51 0.04 -10.49
C ALA A 209 12.96 -0.31 -11.91
N LEU A 210 12.52 0.45 -12.92
CA LEU A 210 12.93 0.22 -14.31
C LEU A 210 14.43 0.41 -14.52
N SER A 211 15.04 1.40 -13.87
CA SER A 211 16.51 1.58 -13.90
C SER A 211 17.22 0.35 -13.36
N LEU A 212 16.77 -0.18 -12.23
CA LEU A 212 17.36 -1.38 -11.63
C LEU A 212 17.14 -2.63 -12.47
N MET A 213 15.97 -2.80 -13.07
CA MET A 213 15.72 -3.88 -14.04
C MET A 213 16.68 -3.79 -15.23
N GLY A 214 16.98 -2.58 -15.70
CA GLY A 214 18.00 -2.34 -16.72
C GLY A 214 19.40 -2.79 -16.29
N ILE A 215 19.80 -2.47 -15.07
CA ILE A 215 21.08 -2.93 -14.46
C ILE A 215 21.13 -4.46 -14.39
N LEU A 216 20.08 -5.07 -13.84
CA LEU A 216 20.03 -6.53 -13.62
C LEU A 216 19.95 -7.33 -14.93
N SER A 217 19.42 -6.74 -16.00
CA SER A 217 19.37 -7.36 -17.34
C SER A 217 20.57 -7.04 -18.23
N GLY A 218 21.46 -6.13 -17.79
CA GLY A 218 22.56 -5.65 -18.61
C GLY A 218 22.11 -4.65 -19.71
N ASN A 219 20.90 -4.10 -19.62
CA ASN A 219 20.40 -3.08 -20.53
C ASN A 219 20.78 -1.68 -20.04
N GLU A 220 22.02 -1.25 -20.38
CA GLU A 220 22.58 0.05 -19.97
C GLU A 220 21.70 1.25 -20.43
N GLY A 221 21.10 1.17 -21.61
CA GLY A 221 20.22 2.21 -22.13
C GLY A 221 18.98 2.41 -21.24
N MET A 222 18.35 1.35 -20.83
CA MET A 222 17.22 1.36 -19.90
C MET A 222 17.64 1.86 -18.52
N ALA A 223 18.75 1.34 -18.00
CA ALA A 223 19.29 1.71 -16.70
C ALA A 223 19.54 3.22 -16.61
N MET A 224 20.25 3.78 -17.59
CA MET A 224 20.59 5.21 -17.64
C MET A 224 19.35 6.08 -17.86
N LYS A 225 18.50 5.73 -18.81
CA LYS A 225 17.27 6.49 -19.12
C LYS A 225 16.40 6.69 -17.90
N TYR A 226 16.08 5.61 -17.19
CA TYR A 226 15.18 5.66 -16.04
C TYR A 226 15.86 6.14 -14.76
N GLY A 227 17.16 5.94 -14.63
CA GLY A 227 17.96 6.58 -13.57
C GLY A 227 17.89 8.10 -13.67
N MET A 228 18.11 8.66 -14.86
CA MET A 228 17.98 10.11 -15.09
C MET A 228 16.55 10.63 -14.86
N ARG A 229 15.53 9.84 -15.20
CA ARG A 229 14.13 10.19 -14.90
C ARG A 229 13.87 10.27 -13.39
N ALA A 230 14.36 9.29 -12.65
CA ALA A 230 14.23 9.28 -11.19
C ALA A 230 14.93 10.49 -10.55
N ASP A 231 16.18 10.77 -10.93
CA ASP A 231 16.93 11.91 -10.39
C ASP A 231 16.26 13.25 -10.71
N THR A 232 15.73 13.40 -11.92
CA THR A 232 14.96 14.58 -12.32
C THR A 232 13.71 14.74 -11.47
N LEU A 233 12.93 13.67 -11.31
CA LEU A 233 11.71 13.71 -10.49
C LEU A 233 12.00 13.98 -9.03
N LYS A 234 13.05 13.38 -8.47
CA LYS A 234 13.48 13.68 -7.11
C LYS A 234 13.68 15.18 -6.92
N SER A 235 14.47 15.81 -7.80
CA SER A 235 14.74 17.23 -7.73
C SER A 235 13.47 18.09 -7.87
N LEU A 236 12.57 17.72 -8.79
CA LEU A 236 11.31 18.44 -9.00
C LEU A 236 10.36 18.31 -7.79
N VAL A 237 10.20 17.11 -7.23
CA VAL A 237 9.36 16.89 -6.05
C VAL A 237 9.90 17.69 -4.86
N GLU A 238 11.21 17.63 -4.61
CA GLU A 238 11.85 18.35 -3.50
C GLU A 238 11.76 19.87 -3.65
N ASN A 239 11.86 20.40 -4.85
CA ASN A 239 11.84 21.83 -5.08
C ASN A 239 10.44 22.40 -5.24
N ASP A 240 9.56 21.70 -5.96
CA ASP A 240 8.29 22.26 -6.40
C ASP A 240 7.11 21.81 -5.53
N LEU A 241 7.17 20.62 -4.90
CA LEU A 241 6.09 20.12 -4.05
C LEU A 241 6.33 20.34 -2.54
N TRP A 242 7.56 20.64 -2.13
CA TRP A 242 7.86 20.98 -0.75
C TRP A 242 7.40 22.40 -0.41
N ASN A 243 6.36 22.53 0.39
CA ASN A 243 5.92 23.82 0.90
C ASN A 243 6.78 24.21 2.11
N THR A 244 7.66 25.18 1.92
CA THR A 244 8.60 25.65 2.96
C THR A 244 7.92 26.29 4.18
N ARG A 245 6.73 26.88 3.99
CA ARG A 245 5.94 27.48 5.08
C ARG A 245 5.29 26.40 5.96
N HIS A 246 4.70 25.39 5.31
CA HIS A 246 4.05 24.27 6.02
C HIS A 246 5.04 23.17 6.39
N GLN A 247 6.24 23.15 5.79
CA GLN A 247 7.24 22.10 5.97
C GLN A 247 6.67 20.70 5.64
N PHE A 248 6.03 20.61 4.47
CA PHE A 248 5.33 19.40 4.04
C PHE A 248 5.27 19.30 2.52
N PHE A 249 5.23 18.08 1.96
CA PHE A 249 4.96 17.90 0.54
C PHE A 249 3.48 18.07 0.27
N GLU A 250 3.13 18.97 -0.62
CA GLU A 250 1.75 19.33 -0.92
C GLU A 250 1.44 19.27 -2.41
N THR A 251 0.16 19.13 -2.73
CA THR A 251 -0.33 19.29 -4.10
C THR A 251 -0.09 20.72 -4.57
N VAL A 252 0.49 20.88 -5.77
CA VAL A 252 0.62 22.16 -6.44
C VAL A 252 -0.49 22.29 -7.49
N ARG A 253 -1.32 23.29 -7.31
CA ARG A 253 -2.30 23.77 -8.28
C ARG A 253 -1.58 24.57 -9.35
N ILE A 254 -2.29 25.20 -10.26
CA ILE A 254 -1.67 25.84 -11.45
C ILE A 254 -0.49 26.74 -11.09
N ASP A 255 -0.62 27.59 -10.07
CA ASP A 255 0.39 28.61 -9.72
C ASP A 255 0.74 28.65 -8.21
N SER A 256 0.21 27.73 -7.41
CA SER A 256 0.40 27.77 -5.95
C SER A 256 0.18 26.43 -5.27
N SER A 257 0.80 26.24 -4.11
CA SER A 257 0.48 25.11 -3.23
C SER A 257 -0.99 25.13 -2.83
N ALA A 258 -1.55 23.95 -2.61
CA ALA A 258 -2.92 23.79 -2.09
C ALA A 258 -3.05 24.29 -0.64
N ASN A 259 -1.94 24.50 0.06
CA ASN A 259 -1.88 24.96 1.45
C ASN A 259 -2.65 24.05 2.42
N VAL A 260 -2.56 22.77 2.21
CA VAL A 260 -3.10 21.74 3.10
C VAL A 260 -2.15 20.56 3.17
N ARG A 261 -1.87 20.08 4.39
CA ARG A 261 -1.16 18.82 4.58
C ARG A 261 -2.17 17.69 4.45
N GLU A 262 -1.88 16.76 3.57
CA GLU A 262 -2.65 15.52 3.38
C GLU A 262 -1.72 14.31 3.46
N ALA A 263 -2.24 13.15 3.84
CA ALA A 263 -1.44 11.93 4.00
C ALA A 263 -0.62 11.57 2.75
N ILE A 264 -1.06 11.99 1.57
CA ILE A 264 -0.32 11.84 0.31
C ILE A 264 1.06 12.51 0.33
N GLY A 265 1.28 13.50 1.18
CA GLY A 265 2.57 14.15 1.37
C GLY A 265 3.62 13.29 2.08
N TYR A 266 3.23 12.13 2.64
CA TYR A 266 4.16 11.12 3.15
C TYR A 266 4.59 10.09 2.09
N ILE A 267 3.87 9.98 0.98
CA ILE A 267 4.16 9.01 -0.09
C ILE A 267 5.58 9.13 -0.66
N PRO A 268 6.23 10.31 -0.74
CA PRO A 268 7.63 10.36 -1.14
C PRO A 268 8.55 9.40 -0.37
N TRP A 269 8.33 9.22 0.94
CA TRP A 269 9.13 8.28 1.76
C TRP A 269 8.77 6.81 1.54
N TYR A 270 7.60 6.51 0.99
CA TYR A 270 7.27 5.16 0.55
C TYR A 270 8.32 4.63 -0.44
N PHE A 271 8.83 5.51 -1.29
CA PHE A 271 9.84 5.21 -2.32
C PHE A 271 11.26 5.68 -1.97
N ASN A 272 11.52 6.10 -0.74
CA ASN A 272 12.79 6.68 -0.33
C ASN A 272 13.23 7.87 -1.23
N LEU A 273 12.28 8.69 -1.68
CA LEU A 273 12.54 9.80 -2.59
C LEU A 273 13.27 10.96 -1.90
N PRO A 274 12.82 11.49 -0.73
CA PRO A 274 13.43 12.66 -0.15
C PRO A 274 14.89 12.44 0.20
N ASP A 275 15.69 13.51 0.10
CA ASP A 275 17.08 13.51 0.53
C ASP A 275 17.17 13.19 2.03
N THR A 276 18.29 12.59 2.43
CA THR A 276 18.57 12.22 3.83
C THR A 276 18.90 13.41 4.73
N THR A 277 18.83 14.65 4.22
CA THR A 277 19.02 15.84 5.03
C THR A 277 17.86 16.00 6.04
N LYS A 278 18.18 16.50 7.24
CA LYS A 278 17.18 16.74 8.29
C LYS A 278 16.10 17.78 7.93
N LYS A 279 16.22 18.45 6.81
CA LYS A 279 15.25 19.44 6.33
C LYS A 279 13.83 18.89 6.25
N TYR A 280 13.68 17.63 5.81
CA TYR A 280 12.37 17.03 5.55
C TYR A 280 11.80 16.26 6.76
N GLU A 281 12.63 15.88 7.74
CA GLU A 281 12.19 15.06 8.88
C GLU A 281 11.07 15.73 9.70
N VAL A 282 11.00 17.06 9.68
CA VAL A 282 10.01 17.85 10.42
C VAL A 282 8.56 17.51 10.03
N ALA A 283 8.33 17.06 8.81
CA ALA A 283 7.00 16.65 8.34
C ALA A 283 6.40 15.51 9.20
N TRP A 284 7.25 14.65 9.74
CA TRP A 284 6.82 13.51 10.56
C TRP A 284 6.32 13.89 11.95
N LYS A 285 6.54 15.13 12.41
CA LYS A 285 5.94 15.63 13.66
C LYS A 285 4.41 15.67 13.60
N GLU A 286 3.85 15.87 12.41
CA GLU A 286 2.40 15.94 12.20
C GLU A 286 1.68 14.61 12.49
N ILE A 287 2.39 13.46 12.47
CA ILE A 287 1.85 12.15 12.83
C ILE A 287 1.41 12.08 14.29
N MET A 288 2.08 12.84 15.18
CA MET A 288 1.81 12.85 16.62
C MET A 288 0.94 14.03 17.06
N ASP A 289 0.68 14.98 16.17
CA ASP A 289 -0.10 16.17 16.48
C ASP A 289 -1.60 15.89 16.28
N GLU A 290 -2.39 16.07 17.33
CA GLU A 290 -3.87 15.93 17.29
C GLU A 290 -4.55 16.94 16.37
N LYS A 291 -3.89 18.05 16.05
CA LYS A 291 -4.32 19.00 15.01
C LYS A 291 -3.74 18.67 13.63
N GLY A 292 -2.75 17.81 13.59
CA GLY A 292 -2.19 17.19 12.37
C GLY A 292 -2.99 15.97 11.97
N PHE A 293 -2.34 14.81 11.96
CA PHE A 293 -2.95 13.56 11.49
C PHE A 293 -3.38 12.61 12.62
N SER A 294 -2.98 12.86 13.86
CA SER A 294 -3.28 11.98 14.99
C SER A 294 -4.76 12.04 15.36
N ALA A 295 -5.45 10.91 15.35
CA ALA A 295 -6.83 10.79 15.77
C ALA A 295 -7.03 9.53 16.64
N PRO A 296 -8.13 9.41 17.40
CA PRO A 296 -8.37 8.29 18.31
C PRO A 296 -8.28 6.90 17.65
N TYR A 297 -8.63 6.78 16.36
CA TYR A 297 -8.63 5.50 15.65
C TYR A 297 -7.58 5.36 14.55
N GLY A 298 -6.62 6.28 14.45
CA GLY A 298 -5.52 6.20 13.50
C GLY A 298 -5.18 7.53 12.85
N LEU A 299 -4.59 7.45 11.66
CA LEU A 299 -4.13 8.63 10.92
C LEU A 299 -5.18 9.09 9.92
N THR A 300 -5.52 10.38 9.99
CA THR A 300 -6.46 11.02 9.07
C THR A 300 -5.83 11.24 7.69
N THR A 301 -6.65 11.38 6.65
CA THR A 301 -6.17 11.66 5.29
C THR A 301 -5.82 13.12 5.04
N ALA A 302 -6.29 14.03 5.91
CA ALA A 302 -5.96 15.44 5.89
C ALA A 302 -5.70 15.94 7.31
N GLU A 303 -4.93 17.03 7.46
CA GLU A 303 -4.68 17.63 8.76
C GLU A 303 -5.98 18.14 9.40
N ARG A 304 -6.19 17.79 10.67
CA ARG A 304 -7.44 18.06 11.40
C ARG A 304 -7.68 19.53 11.69
N ARG A 305 -6.65 20.37 11.64
CA ARG A 305 -6.76 21.83 11.81
C ARG A 305 -7.28 22.57 10.59
N HIS A 306 -7.35 21.91 9.41
CA HIS A 306 -7.77 22.59 8.19
C HIS A 306 -9.27 22.90 8.20
N PRO A 307 -9.70 24.12 7.80
CA PRO A 307 -11.13 24.49 7.83
C PRO A 307 -12.05 23.60 7.00
N GLU A 308 -11.53 22.98 5.94
CA GLU A 308 -12.28 22.06 5.08
C GLU A 308 -12.20 20.59 5.54
N PHE A 309 -11.60 20.31 6.69
CA PHE A 309 -11.54 18.94 7.23
C PHE A 309 -12.95 18.36 7.42
N ARG A 310 -13.20 17.19 6.82
CA ARG A 310 -14.50 16.49 6.90
C ARG A 310 -15.73 17.31 6.49
N THR A 311 -15.58 18.21 5.52
CA THR A 311 -16.69 19.07 5.04
C THR A 311 -17.12 18.80 3.61
N ARG A 312 -16.25 18.26 2.76
CA ARG A 312 -16.48 18.09 1.32
C ARG A 312 -17.02 16.73 0.94
N GLY A 313 -16.48 15.68 1.55
CA GLY A 313 -16.73 14.28 1.19
C GLY A 313 -17.89 13.63 1.92
N VAL A 314 -18.56 14.31 2.83
CA VAL A 314 -19.59 13.73 3.72
C VAL A 314 -20.62 12.91 2.96
N GLY A 315 -20.74 11.63 3.30
CA GLY A 315 -21.64 10.68 2.64
C GLY A 315 -21.20 10.19 1.25
N LYS A 316 -20.04 10.62 0.78
CA LYS A 316 -19.42 10.19 -0.50
C LYS A 316 -18.15 9.38 -0.24
N CYS A 317 -17.03 9.80 -0.82
CA CYS A 317 -15.69 9.30 -0.52
C CYS A 317 -14.98 10.38 0.30
N GLU A 318 -14.74 10.13 1.58
CA GLU A 318 -14.32 11.17 2.53
C GLU A 318 -12.79 11.26 2.67
N TRP A 319 -12.11 11.49 1.54
CA TRP A 319 -10.66 11.72 1.53
C TRP A 319 -10.25 13.09 2.07
N ASP A 320 -11.21 13.89 2.48
CA ASP A 320 -11.01 15.16 3.14
C ASP A 320 -10.80 15.05 4.67
N GLY A 321 -10.49 13.85 5.16
CA GLY A 321 -10.15 13.68 6.58
C GLY A 321 -10.46 12.35 7.23
N ALA A 322 -11.37 11.53 6.69
CA ALA A 322 -11.63 10.20 7.26
C ALA A 322 -10.37 9.30 7.24
N ILE A 323 -10.36 8.25 8.04
CA ILE A 323 -9.29 7.24 8.03
C ILE A 323 -9.58 6.24 6.91
N TRP A 324 -8.63 6.12 5.99
CA TRP A 324 -8.66 5.17 4.90
C TRP A 324 -7.56 4.14 5.06
N PRO A 325 -7.85 2.83 5.12
CA PRO A 325 -6.82 1.79 5.13
C PRO A 325 -5.81 1.90 3.97
N PHE A 326 -6.26 2.33 2.81
CA PHE A 326 -5.40 2.65 1.67
C PHE A 326 -4.29 3.65 2.05
N ALA A 327 -4.67 4.77 2.64
CA ALA A 327 -3.73 5.81 3.08
C ALA A 327 -2.91 5.36 4.30
N SER A 328 -3.53 4.66 5.25
CA SER A 328 -2.83 4.11 6.42
C SER A 328 -1.70 3.17 5.99
N ALA A 329 -1.97 2.28 5.02
CA ALA A 329 -0.96 1.37 4.49
C ALA A 329 0.20 2.13 3.82
N GLN A 330 -0.09 3.15 3.01
CA GLN A 330 0.95 3.96 2.38
C GLN A 330 1.78 4.75 3.40
N THR A 331 1.11 5.37 4.37
CA THR A 331 1.78 6.19 5.40
C THR A 331 2.64 5.35 6.32
N LEU A 332 2.16 4.18 6.76
CA LEU A 332 2.92 3.29 7.64
C LEU A 332 4.11 2.63 6.92
N THR A 333 3.98 2.30 5.64
CA THR A 333 5.13 1.87 4.82
C THR A 333 6.18 2.98 4.71
N ALA A 334 5.74 4.20 4.42
CA ALA A 334 6.62 5.37 4.35
C ALA A 334 7.30 5.65 5.71
N MET A 335 6.55 5.49 6.81
CA MET A 335 7.05 5.66 8.17
C MET A 335 8.12 4.64 8.53
N ALA A 336 7.90 3.36 8.23
CA ALA A 336 8.89 2.31 8.43
C ALA A 336 10.16 2.55 7.59
N ASN A 337 10.01 2.99 6.33
CA ASN A 337 11.14 3.38 5.49
C ASN A 337 11.89 4.58 6.06
N PHE A 338 11.18 5.60 6.54
CA PHE A 338 11.80 6.77 7.16
C PHE A 338 12.61 6.37 8.39
N MET A 339 12.05 5.53 9.27
CA MET A 339 12.72 5.09 10.49
C MET A 339 13.95 4.20 10.23
N ASN A 340 13.92 3.40 9.16
CA ASN A 340 15.01 2.47 8.83
C ASN A 340 16.09 3.09 7.94
N ASN A 341 15.72 3.98 7.02
CA ASN A 341 16.59 4.39 5.91
C ASN A 341 17.10 5.83 6.03
N TYR A 342 16.62 6.59 7.03
CA TYR A 342 16.98 8.00 7.20
C TYR A 342 17.61 8.26 8.58
N PRO A 343 18.67 9.07 8.67
CA PRO A 343 19.12 9.57 9.95
C PRO A 343 18.10 10.57 10.49
N GLN A 344 17.36 10.19 11.54
CA GLN A 344 16.25 10.96 12.06
C GLN A 344 16.20 10.91 13.60
N THR A 345 15.52 11.88 14.22
CA THR A 345 15.36 12.01 15.66
C THR A 345 13.91 12.31 16.06
N VAL A 346 12.96 12.15 15.15
CA VAL A 346 11.56 12.57 15.32
C VAL A 346 10.68 11.40 15.75
N LEU A 347 10.87 10.22 15.14
CA LEU A 347 10.05 9.04 15.39
C LEU A 347 10.81 7.99 16.20
N PHE A 348 10.08 7.30 17.08
CA PHE A 348 10.57 6.22 17.91
C PHE A 348 9.69 4.98 17.69
N ASP A 349 10.20 3.79 18.03
CA ASP A 349 9.47 2.52 17.89
C ASP A 349 8.09 2.57 18.55
N SER A 350 7.98 3.25 19.69
CA SER A 350 6.70 3.43 20.38
C SER A 350 5.65 4.18 19.54
N VAL A 351 6.06 5.10 18.67
CA VAL A 351 5.13 5.82 17.78
C VAL A 351 4.67 4.89 16.67
N TYR A 352 5.59 4.14 16.04
CA TYR A 352 5.22 3.19 15.00
C TYR A 352 4.32 2.08 15.56
N PHE A 353 4.72 1.48 16.69
CA PHE A 353 3.93 0.44 17.36
C PHE A 353 2.51 0.94 17.69
N ARG A 354 2.38 2.15 18.24
CA ARG A 354 1.05 2.72 18.54
C ARG A 354 0.21 2.92 17.28
N GLN A 355 0.80 3.33 16.18
CA GLN A 355 0.04 3.46 14.91
C GLN A 355 -0.40 2.10 14.38
N MET A 356 0.43 1.07 14.48
CA MET A 356 0.03 -0.31 14.13
C MET A 356 -1.06 -0.83 15.06
N GLU A 357 -0.96 -0.56 16.35
CA GLU A 357 -1.99 -0.91 17.35
C GLU A 357 -3.34 -0.25 17.00
N LEU A 358 -3.35 1.04 16.67
CA LEU A 358 -4.54 1.76 16.21
C LEU A 358 -5.08 1.17 14.90
N TYR A 359 -4.19 0.77 13.98
CA TYR A 359 -4.61 0.13 12.73
C TYR A 359 -5.28 -1.23 13.00
N VAL A 360 -4.76 -2.01 13.94
CA VAL A 360 -5.43 -3.25 14.41
C VAL A 360 -6.78 -2.92 15.05
N GLU A 361 -6.80 -2.02 16.05
CA GLU A 361 -8.00 -1.65 16.80
C GLU A 361 -9.13 -1.10 15.91
N SER A 362 -8.78 -0.41 14.82
CA SER A 362 -9.74 0.16 13.87
C SER A 362 -10.42 -0.89 12.98
N GLN A 363 -9.83 -2.08 12.81
CA GLN A 363 -10.33 -3.13 11.91
C GLN A 363 -11.37 -4.04 12.59
N TYR A 364 -12.30 -3.42 13.30
CA TYR A 364 -13.45 -4.08 13.89
C TYR A 364 -14.74 -3.32 13.56
N HIS A 365 -15.82 -4.07 13.39
CA HIS A 365 -17.16 -3.52 13.21
C HIS A 365 -18.15 -4.35 14.03
N ARG A 366 -18.89 -3.69 14.91
CA ARG A 366 -19.85 -4.37 15.82
C ARG A 366 -19.20 -5.54 16.60
N GLY A 367 -17.97 -5.35 17.05
CA GLY A 367 -17.22 -6.32 17.87
C GLY A 367 -16.66 -7.53 17.10
N ARG A 368 -16.65 -7.51 15.77
CA ARG A 368 -16.08 -8.57 14.93
C ARG A 368 -14.99 -8.01 14.01
N PRO A 369 -13.96 -8.80 13.67
CA PRO A 369 -12.98 -8.40 12.65
C PRO A 369 -13.66 -7.94 11.36
N TYR A 370 -13.19 -6.81 10.84
CA TYR A 370 -13.78 -6.16 9.68
C TYR A 370 -12.76 -5.31 8.96
N ILE A 371 -12.78 -5.33 7.66
CA ILE A 371 -12.09 -4.37 6.81
C ILE A 371 -13.06 -3.77 5.81
N GLY A 372 -13.17 -2.46 5.81
CA GLY A 372 -14.06 -1.70 4.95
C GLY A 372 -13.33 -0.61 4.17
N GLU A 373 -14.09 0.32 3.66
CA GLU A 373 -13.59 1.38 2.77
C GLU A 373 -12.90 2.50 3.58
N TYR A 374 -13.61 3.10 4.53
CA TYR A 374 -13.11 4.16 5.42
C TYR A 374 -13.95 4.30 6.68
N LEU A 375 -13.36 4.90 7.70
CA LEU A 375 -13.98 5.02 9.02
C LEU A 375 -13.84 6.43 9.60
N ASP A 376 -14.74 6.74 10.51
CA ASP A 376 -14.73 7.98 11.29
C ASP A 376 -13.54 7.99 12.25
N GLU A 377 -12.77 9.06 12.26
CA GLU A 377 -11.51 9.18 12.99
C GLU A 377 -11.68 9.30 14.50
N VAL A 378 -12.87 9.67 14.97
CA VAL A 378 -13.17 9.89 16.40
C VAL A 378 -13.87 8.67 17.01
N THR A 379 -14.80 8.07 16.28
CA THR A 379 -15.65 7.00 16.79
C THR A 379 -15.20 5.59 16.35
N GLY A 380 -14.35 5.50 15.31
CA GLY A 380 -13.96 4.23 14.71
C GLY A 380 -15.09 3.55 13.92
N TYR A 381 -16.22 4.24 13.72
CA TYR A 381 -17.34 3.68 12.96
C TYR A 381 -17.03 3.66 11.46
N TRP A 382 -17.18 2.49 10.85
CA TRP A 382 -17.03 2.33 9.41
C TRP A 382 -18.17 3.02 8.68
N LEU A 383 -17.87 4.13 8.00
CA LEU A 383 -18.88 5.04 7.43
C LEU A 383 -19.72 4.42 6.32
N LYS A 384 -19.27 3.30 5.76
CA LYS A 384 -20.04 2.46 4.83
C LYS A 384 -20.16 1.01 5.30
N GLY A 385 -19.92 0.77 6.59
CA GLY A 385 -19.86 -0.58 7.15
C GLY A 385 -21.15 -1.38 7.06
N ASP A 386 -22.30 -0.70 6.99
CA ASP A 386 -23.59 -1.35 6.82
C ASP A 386 -23.95 -1.64 5.34
N GLN A 387 -23.09 -1.25 4.40
CA GLN A 387 -23.25 -1.56 2.98
C GLN A 387 -22.48 -2.84 2.65
N GLU A 388 -23.16 -3.87 2.15
CA GLU A 388 -22.56 -5.15 1.79
C GLU A 388 -21.37 -5.02 0.83
N ARG A 389 -21.40 -4.03 -0.07
CA ARG A 389 -20.31 -3.78 -1.01
C ARG A 389 -18.99 -3.39 -0.36
N SER A 390 -19.00 -2.80 0.85
CA SER A 390 -17.82 -2.33 1.57
C SER A 390 -17.19 -3.43 2.43
N ARG A 391 -17.84 -4.56 2.57
CA ARG A 391 -17.36 -5.68 3.36
C ARG A 391 -16.15 -6.34 2.68
N TYR A 392 -15.13 -6.65 3.45
CA TYR A 392 -13.87 -7.22 2.96
C TYR A 392 -13.15 -6.36 1.91
N TYR A 393 -13.18 -5.05 2.06
CA TYR A 393 -12.59 -4.13 1.09
C TYR A 393 -11.09 -4.36 0.94
N ASN A 394 -10.65 -4.74 -0.27
CA ASN A 394 -9.27 -5.14 -0.54
C ASN A 394 -8.48 -4.07 -1.29
N HIS A 395 -8.07 -3.01 -0.59
CA HIS A 395 -7.29 -1.91 -1.16
C HIS A 395 -6.16 -1.43 -0.24
N SER A 396 -5.65 -2.28 0.63
CA SER A 396 -4.65 -1.90 1.61
C SER A 396 -3.76 -3.09 1.97
N THR A 397 -2.56 -2.80 2.44
CA THR A 397 -1.70 -3.78 3.10
C THR A 397 -1.92 -3.74 4.61
N PHE A 398 -1.72 -4.86 5.25
CA PHE A 398 -1.61 -5.01 6.69
C PHE A 398 -0.54 -6.04 7.04
N ASN A 399 -0.61 -7.22 6.43
CA ASN A 399 0.34 -8.30 6.70
C ASN A 399 1.74 -7.96 6.22
N ASP A 400 1.88 -7.27 5.11
CA ASP A 400 3.17 -6.71 4.67
C ASP A 400 3.74 -5.75 5.73
N LEU A 401 2.93 -4.91 6.34
CA LEU A 401 3.36 -4.00 7.41
C LEU A 401 3.73 -4.73 8.70
N MET A 402 3.02 -5.81 9.03
CA MET A 402 3.40 -6.68 10.14
C MET A 402 4.78 -7.27 9.93
N ILE A 403 5.02 -7.80 8.73
CA ILE A 403 6.29 -8.49 8.39
C ILE A 403 7.44 -7.49 8.23
N THR A 404 7.26 -6.44 7.41
CA THR A 404 8.38 -5.54 7.06
C THR A 404 8.57 -4.38 8.02
N GLY A 405 7.50 -3.94 8.67
CA GLY A 405 7.54 -2.84 9.61
C GLY A 405 7.68 -3.30 11.05
N LEU A 406 6.69 -4.01 11.59
CA LEU A 406 6.64 -4.36 13.00
C LEU A 406 7.69 -5.42 13.37
N ILE A 407 7.67 -6.58 12.69
CA ILE A 407 8.70 -7.63 12.84
C ILE A 407 10.03 -7.19 12.23
N GLY A 408 9.96 -6.38 11.18
CA GLY A 408 11.11 -5.70 10.62
C GLY A 408 11.97 -6.53 9.66
N LEU A 409 11.43 -7.58 9.02
CA LEU A 409 12.11 -8.23 7.91
C LEU A 409 12.15 -7.25 6.74
N ARG A 410 13.35 -6.71 6.47
CA ARG A 410 13.56 -5.69 5.42
C ARG A 410 14.03 -6.36 4.13
N PRO A 411 13.16 -6.50 3.10
CA PRO A 411 13.55 -7.15 1.85
C PRO A 411 14.70 -6.42 1.15
N ARG A 412 15.64 -7.21 0.63
CA ARG A 412 16.87 -6.74 -0.02
C ARG A 412 17.04 -7.37 -1.41
N LEU A 413 17.87 -6.73 -2.23
CA LEU A 413 18.26 -7.26 -3.55
C LEU A 413 19.31 -8.38 -3.46
N ASP A 414 20.07 -8.40 -2.38
CA ASP A 414 21.05 -9.43 -2.08
C ASP A 414 20.47 -10.48 -1.11
N ASP A 415 21.20 -11.54 -0.87
CA ASP A 415 20.80 -12.66 -0.01
C ASP A 415 20.90 -12.33 1.50
N THR A 416 21.13 -11.07 1.86
CA THR A 416 21.19 -10.65 3.25
C THR A 416 19.80 -10.68 3.89
N ILE A 417 19.71 -11.31 5.05
CA ILE A 417 18.52 -11.24 5.91
C ILE A 417 18.72 -10.10 6.90
N GLU A 418 17.95 -9.04 6.73
CA GLU A 418 17.96 -7.88 7.62
C GLU A 418 16.67 -7.87 8.44
N VAL A 419 16.81 -7.87 9.76
CA VAL A 419 15.66 -7.82 10.68
C VAL A 419 15.86 -6.66 11.67
N ASN A 420 14.94 -5.71 11.67
CA ASN A 420 14.94 -4.57 12.57
C ASN A 420 13.52 -4.31 13.10
N PRO A 421 13.10 -4.97 14.19
CA PRO A 421 11.77 -4.81 14.76
C PRO A 421 11.51 -3.39 15.23
N LEU A 422 10.34 -2.84 14.90
CA LEU A 422 9.87 -1.55 15.42
C LEU A 422 8.91 -1.78 16.60
N ILE A 423 9.35 -2.61 17.55
CA ILE A 423 8.60 -3.00 18.74
C ILE A 423 9.33 -2.47 19.98
N PRO A 424 8.70 -1.59 20.78
CA PRO A 424 9.31 -1.13 22.03
C PRO A 424 9.57 -2.30 22.99
N ALA A 425 10.68 -2.24 23.72
CA ALA A 425 11.12 -3.31 24.62
C ALA A 425 10.14 -3.63 25.78
N ASP A 426 9.19 -2.73 26.07
CA ASP A 426 8.18 -2.89 27.10
C ASP A 426 6.82 -3.40 26.59
N LYS A 427 6.68 -3.70 25.28
CA LYS A 427 5.41 -4.09 24.68
C LYS A 427 5.24 -5.59 24.60
N TRP A 428 6.10 -6.26 23.86
CA TRP A 428 6.05 -7.72 23.73
C TRP A 428 7.27 -8.34 24.38
N ASP A 429 7.10 -9.47 25.01
CA ASP A 429 8.20 -10.26 25.55
C ASP A 429 8.71 -11.31 24.55
N TRP A 430 7.92 -11.61 23.52
CA TRP A 430 8.28 -12.51 22.45
C TRP A 430 7.42 -12.28 21.19
N PHE A 431 7.89 -12.76 20.07
CA PHE A 431 7.09 -13.00 18.85
C PHE A 431 7.74 -14.11 18.02
N CYS A 432 6.94 -14.74 17.18
CA CYS A 432 7.40 -15.68 16.18
C CYS A 432 6.73 -15.40 14.84
N LEU A 433 7.52 -15.20 13.79
CA LEU A 433 7.08 -15.22 12.40
C LEU A 433 7.74 -16.41 11.73
N ASP A 434 6.93 -17.40 11.36
CA ASP A 434 7.40 -18.67 10.84
C ASP A 434 6.95 -18.91 9.40
N ASN A 435 7.59 -19.87 8.73
CA ASN A 435 7.20 -20.30 7.38
C ASN A 435 7.30 -19.19 6.33
N VAL A 436 8.20 -18.23 6.51
CA VAL A 436 8.42 -17.13 5.54
C VAL A 436 9.28 -17.64 4.39
N LEU A 437 8.75 -17.65 3.18
CA LEU A 437 9.53 -17.94 1.99
C LEU A 437 10.24 -16.65 1.54
N TYR A 438 11.58 -16.65 1.64
CA TYR A 438 12.40 -15.50 1.31
C TYR A 438 13.63 -15.95 0.52
N HIS A 439 13.82 -15.44 -0.69
CA HIS A 439 14.91 -15.83 -1.62
C HIS A 439 15.07 -17.36 -1.76
N GLY A 440 13.93 -18.08 -1.82
CA GLY A 440 13.91 -19.53 -1.94
C GLY A 440 14.20 -20.30 -0.64
N HIS A 441 14.45 -19.61 0.46
CA HIS A 441 14.69 -20.20 1.78
C HIS A 441 13.47 -20.04 2.68
N ASN A 442 13.24 -21.05 3.52
CA ASN A 442 12.18 -20.97 4.53
C ASN A 442 12.77 -20.40 5.82
N LEU A 443 12.26 -19.26 6.26
CA LEU A 443 12.76 -18.56 7.45
C LEU A 443 11.78 -18.67 8.62
N THR A 444 12.37 -18.76 9.82
CA THR A 444 11.68 -18.50 11.09
C THR A 444 12.38 -17.32 11.78
N ILE A 445 11.64 -16.31 12.13
CA ILE A 445 12.12 -15.14 12.89
C ILE A 445 11.49 -15.22 14.27
N LEU A 446 12.31 -15.60 15.25
CA LEU A 446 11.90 -15.72 16.65
C LEU A 446 12.68 -14.70 17.48
N TRP A 447 11.96 -13.95 18.27
CA TRP A 447 12.54 -13.15 19.33
C TRP A 447 11.88 -13.50 20.66
N ASP A 448 12.71 -13.69 21.68
CA ASP A 448 12.32 -14.02 23.04
C ASP A 448 13.25 -13.25 23.99
N LYS A 449 12.70 -12.57 24.99
CA LYS A 449 13.38 -11.61 25.86
C LYS A 449 14.25 -12.29 26.91
#